data_4c3323c24208db192870c389d9901074
#
_entry.id   4c3323c24208db192870c389d9901074
#
_cell.length_a   1.000
_cell.length_b   1.000
_cell.length_c   1.000
_cell.angle_alpha   90.00
_cell.angle_beta   90.00
_cell.angle_gamma   90.00
#
_symmetry.space_group_name_H-M   'P 1'
#
loop_
_entity.id
_entity.type
_entity.pdbx_description
1 polymer ?
#
loop_
_entity_poly.entity_id
_entity_poly.type
_entity_poly.pdbx_seq_one_letter_code
_entity_poly.pdbx_strand_id
1 'polypeptide(L)'
;MRKRICTFLCLAGMLVPQIFAKPVDAARAKEIAEQFTKGRSKELRPLLLSKHQGMRHMKSEASSSQPLYVFNIGNDNGFVIVSGDDELNQVLGYSSIGSFSMDGAPDNLVTWMDNYAAYVTAYQNDKFDVDPDKLSREGTVVVAPLLKDIHWGQDYPFNFQCPTYTSGGFSTHYYTGCVATAATQIMRYYNYPVQGSGSKSYVSNGKTLTADFGATTYDWPNMIDNYDKDVKLNQDQINALSVLPAHFGIAVEMQYAPSGSGAYTMMVPGALKKYFKYDNGLYLCMRNYYSTSEWMSLIKSELDASRPVYYAASNTDGLGGHAFVCDGYDSNDYVHINWGWNGSSDGFFMVNHMEPGKVGIGGGGGGYNIDQEIIVGIQPETGIKKDVPLPVYASTRLTASEIIDGSITLMSFVDNLDTEIFNGTIGAVITTPENEILQVLKDISVSIEGFANGRSSSVVVTMRDIVIPEGLKDGNYKLCLAYKSNQSEIWRIIRHGTGYPDHALITVENGAAQFKGTISPELRISLLEKITTKGDLYASGNAVFRIKLRNESDNARLKKIAIHFQSVADPDVSAYSTASALVYEESDEELE
;
A
#
# COMPACT_ATOMS: atom_id res chain seq x y z
N MET A 1 -55.27 -32.72 -52.76
CA MET A 1 -55.34 -31.45 -51.97
C MET A 1 -54.44 -31.55 -50.77
N ARG A 2 -53.25 -30.98 -50.80
CA ARG A 2 -52.36 -30.86 -49.66
C ARG A 2 -52.15 -29.40 -49.39
N LYS A 3 -52.69 -28.93 -48.25
CA LYS A 3 -52.49 -27.55 -47.77
C LYS A 3 -51.09 -27.43 -47.19
N ARG A 4 -50.28 -26.54 -47.72
CA ARG A 4 -49.00 -26.09 -47.16
C ARG A 4 -49.30 -24.99 -46.15
N ILE A 5 -48.95 -25.24 -44.88
CA ILE A 5 -48.96 -24.28 -43.80
C ILE A 5 -47.57 -23.59 -43.86
N CYS A 6 -47.54 -22.29 -44.15
CA CYS A 6 -46.34 -21.46 -43.98
C CYS A 6 -46.26 -21.05 -42.51
N THR A 7 -45.28 -21.52 -41.82
CA THR A 7 -44.94 -21.08 -40.47
C THR A 7 -44.10 -19.82 -40.61
N PHE A 8 -44.63 -18.68 -40.21
CA PHE A 8 -43.88 -17.43 -40.05
C PHE A 8 -43.07 -17.54 -38.75
N LEU A 9 -41.74 -17.65 -38.84
CA LEU A 9 -40.84 -17.49 -37.71
C LEU A 9 -40.72 -15.98 -37.49
N CYS A 10 -41.40 -15.43 -36.46
CA CYS A 10 -41.06 -14.15 -35.90
C CYS A 10 -39.71 -14.25 -35.16
N LEU A 11 -38.66 -13.72 -35.79
CA LEU A 11 -37.43 -13.39 -35.06
C LEU A 11 -37.78 -12.20 -34.15
N ALA A 12 -38.10 -12.49 -32.91
CA ALA A 12 -38.06 -11.48 -31.86
C ALA A 12 -36.57 -11.17 -31.63
N GLY A 13 -36.09 -10.08 -32.21
CA GLY A 13 -34.81 -9.50 -31.84
C GLY A 13 -34.86 -9.18 -30.35
N MET A 14 -34.12 -9.93 -29.55
CA MET A 14 -33.80 -9.51 -28.21
C MET A 14 -32.97 -8.23 -28.36
N LEU A 15 -33.62 -7.10 -28.15
CA LEU A 15 -32.95 -5.86 -27.79
C LEU A 15 -32.27 -6.12 -26.47
N VAL A 16 -30.99 -6.47 -26.51
CA VAL A 16 -30.13 -6.36 -25.33
C VAL A 16 -30.14 -4.87 -25.00
N PRO A 17 -30.67 -4.44 -23.85
CA PRO A 17 -30.56 -3.05 -23.48
C PRO A 17 -29.07 -2.72 -23.43
N GLN A 18 -28.59 -1.82 -24.28
CA GLN A 18 -27.29 -1.20 -24.09
C GLN A 18 -27.39 -0.45 -22.76
N ILE A 19 -26.70 -0.96 -21.76
CA ILE A 19 -26.55 -0.29 -20.47
C ILE A 19 -25.60 0.88 -20.76
N PHE A 20 -26.14 2.08 -20.72
CA PHE A 20 -25.36 3.31 -20.88
C PHE A 20 -24.93 3.76 -19.49
N ALA A 21 -23.67 4.15 -19.32
CA ALA A 21 -23.18 4.86 -18.16
C ALA A 21 -24.21 5.91 -17.72
N LYS A 22 -24.65 5.83 -16.47
CA LYS A 22 -25.67 6.74 -15.94
C LYS A 22 -25.03 7.69 -14.94
N PRO A 23 -24.78 8.95 -15.35
CA PRO A 23 -24.36 9.95 -14.39
C PRO A 23 -25.32 10.00 -13.20
N VAL A 24 -24.79 9.90 -12.01
CA VAL A 24 -25.53 10.01 -10.75
C VAL A 24 -25.83 11.47 -10.47
N ASP A 25 -27.10 11.82 -10.29
CA ASP A 25 -27.49 13.13 -9.81
C ASP A 25 -27.43 13.21 -8.27
N ALA A 26 -27.56 14.41 -7.72
CA ALA A 26 -27.48 14.62 -6.28
C ALA A 26 -28.55 13.84 -5.48
N ALA A 27 -29.73 13.59 -6.06
CA ALA A 27 -30.80 12.83 -5.41
C ALA A 27 -30.44 11.35 -5.36
N ARG A 28 -29.93 10.80 -6.46
CA ARG A 28 -29.47 9.41 -6.52
C ARG A 28 -28.23 9.18 -5.65
N ALA A 29 -27.25 10.10 -5.64
CA ALA A 29 -26.09 10.01 -4.76
C ALA A 29 -26.51 10.00 -3.28
N LYS A 30 -27.49 10.81 -2.91
CA LYS A 30 -28.06 10.82 -1.56
C LYS A 30 -28.76 9.49 -1.23
N GLU A 31 -29.52 8.93 -2.17
CA GLU A 31 -30.15 7.62 -2.00
C GLU A 31 -29.11 6.50 -1.78
N ILE A 32 -28.03 6.50 -2.54
CA ILE A 32 -26.88 5.57 -2.34
C ILE A 32 -26.32 5.73 -0.94
N ALA A 33 -26.03 6.96 -0.51
CA ALA A 33 -25.52 7.24 0.83
C ALA A 33 -26.51 6.81 1.93
N GLU A 34 -27.82 7.02 1.75
CA GLU A 34 -28.87 6.58 2.68
C GLU A 34 -28.96 5.05 2.75
N GLN A 35 -28.84 4.38 1.60
CA GLN A 35 -28.82 2.90 1.56
C GLN A 35 -27.60 2.34 2.22
N PHE A 36 -26.43 2.94 2.01
CA PHE A 36 -25.17 2.56 2.62
C PHE A 36 -25.20 2.74 4.14
N THR A 37 -25.84 3.80 4.64
CA THR A 37 -25.91 4.14 6.06
C THR A 37 -27.15 3.59 6.76
N LYS A 38 -27.88 2.63 6.18
CA LYS A 38 -29.07 2.00 6.76
C LYS A 38 -28.86 1.58 8.20
N GLY A 39 -29.67 2.15 9.11
CA GLY A 39 -29.57 1.90 10.57
C GLY A 39 -28.83 2.98 11.36
N ARG A 40 -28.10 3.85 10.70
CA ARG A 40 -27.43 5.03 11.31
C ARG A 40 -28.19 6.34 11.01
N SER A 41 -29.41 6.24 10.59
CA SER A 41 -30.25 7.29 9.99
C SER A 41 -30.26 8.60 10.78
N LYS A 42 -29.39 9.47 10.37
CA LYS A 42 -29.38 10.89 10.73
C LYS A 42 -29.33 11.67 9.41
N GLU A 43 -29.69 12.94 9.48
CA GLU A 43 -29.70 13.86 8.33
C GLU A 43 -28.36 13.81 7.56
N LEU A 44 -28.42 13.50 6.27
CA LEU A 44 -27.29 13.58 5.36
C LEU A 44 -27.15 15.01 4.84
N ARG A 45 -25.99 15.63 5.07
CA ARG A 45 -25.67 16.98 4.63
C ARG A 45 -24.63 16.92 3.51
N PRO A 46 -24.99 17.35 2.28
CA PRO A 46 -24.04 17.36 1.18
C PRO A 46 -22.98 18.43 1.39
N LEU A 47 -21.74 18.11 1.04
CA LEU A 47 -20.62 19.03 0.99
C LEU A 47 -20.45 19.57 -0.44
N LEU A 48 -20.29 20.88 -0.58
CA LEU A 48 -20.07 21.52 -1.89
C LEU A 48 -18.59 21.52 -2.26
N LEU A 49 -18.16 20.47 -2.94
CA LEU A 49 -16.75 20.26 -3.32
C LEU A 49 -16.28 21.25 -4.40
N SER A 50 -17.16 21.67 -5.30
CA SER A 50 -16.84 22.58 -6.42
C SER A 50 -16.34 23.97 -6.00
N LYS A 51 -16.49 24.33 -4.72
CA LYS A 51 -15.98 25.60 -4.18
C LYS A 51 -14.52 25.54 -3.74
N HIS A 52 -13.96 24.36 -3.60
CA HIS A 52 -12.59 24.21 -3.15
C HIS A 52 -11.61 24.35 -4.32
N GLN A 53 -10.55 25.18 -4.17
CA GLN A 53 -9.61 25.48 -5.25
C GLN A 53 -8.87 24.24 -5.80
N GLY A 54 -8.68 23.22 -4.96
CA GLY A 54 -8.04 21.95 -5.36
C GLY A 54 -8.93 21.03 -6.19
N MET A 55 -10.25 21.25 -6.19
CA MET A 55 -11.24 20.42 -6.91
C MET A 55 -11.52 20.95 -8.31
N ARG A 56 -10.56 20.80 -9.22
CA ARG A 56 -10.57 21.40 -10.57
C ARG A 56 -11.47 20.65 -11.56
N HIS A 57 -11.70 19.35 -11.33
CA HIS A 57 -12.49 18.49 -12.22
C HIS A 57 -13.96 18.36 -11.80
N MET A 58 -14.38 19.07 -10.75
CA MET A 58 -15.80 19.18 -10.40
C MET A 58 -16.55 20.02 -11.43
N LYS A 59 -17.76 19.58 -11.76
CA LYS A 59 -18.65 20.35 -12.63
C LYS A 59 -19.20 21.59 -11.89
N SER A 60 -19.70 22.58 -12.65
CA SER A 60 -20.33 23.75 -12.03
C SER A 60 -21.51 23.36 -11.14
N GLU A 61 -21.82 24.16 -10.13
CA GLU A 61 -22.98 23.93 -9.24
C GLU A 61 -24.33 23.80 -9.97
N ALA A 62 -24.45 24.39 -11.16
CA ALA A 62 -25.64 24.30 -11.99
C ALA A 62 -25.76 22.97 -12.76
N SER A 63 -24.73 22.11 -12.70
CA SER A 63 -24.76 20.80 -13.35
C SER A 63 -25.75 19.87 -12.65
N SER A 64 -26.51 19.10 -13.42
CA SER A 64 -27.45 18.10 -12.90
C SER A 64 -26.74 16.90 -12.24
N SER A 65 -25.46 16.68 -12.54
CA SER A 65 -24.64 15.60 -11.95
C SER A 65 -23.24 16.09 -11.68
N GLN A 66 -22.66 15.59 -10.60
CA GLN A 66 -21.26 15.81 -10.22
C GLN A 66 -20.50 14.48 -10.35
N PRO A 67 -19.19 14.50 -10.61
CA PRO A 67 -18.40 13.27 -10.69
C PRO A 67 -18.17 12.63 -9.32
N LEU A 68 -18.37 13.37 -8.24
CA LEU A 68 -18.12 12.93 -6.87
C LEU A 68 -19.07 13.67 -5.91
N TYR A 69 -19.53 12.97 -4.88
CA TYR A 69 -20.35 13.52 -3.81
C TYR A 69 -19.81 13.14 -2.44
N VAL A 70 -19.90 14.04 -1.48
CA VAL A 70 -19.63 13.76 -0.07
C VAL A 70 -20.83 14.16 0.76
N PHE A 71 -21.24 13.29 1.66
CA PHE A 71 -22.31 13.54 2.62
C PHE A 71 -21.80 13.36 4.03
N ASN A 72 -21.92 14.37 4.86
CA ASN A 72 -21.74 14.26 6.31
C ASN A 72 -23.01 13.73 6.96
N ILE A 73 -22.85 12.88 7.99
CA ILE A 73 -23.95 12.20 8.68
C ILE A 73 -24.22 12.92 10.02
N GLY A 74 -25.33 13.60 10.12
CA GLY A 74 -25.72 14.36 11.34
C GLY A 74 -24.64 15.35 11.77
N ASN A 75 -24.43 15.49 13.08
CA ASN A 75 -23.31 16.24 13.66
C ASN A 75 -22.27 15.22 14.10
N ASP A 76 -21.14 15.15 13.38
CA ASP A 76 -19.97 14.30 13.71
C ASP A 76 -20.25 12.79 13.86
N ASN A 77 -21.22 12.27 13.09
CA ASN A 77 -21.52 10.83 13.07
C ASN A 77 -20.96 10.11 11.84
N GLY A 78 -19.97 10.70 11.22
CA GLY A 78 -19.29 10.15 10.06
C GLY A 78 -19.61 10.87 8.74
N PHE A 79 -19.08 10.31 7.67
CA PHE A 79 -19.30 10.76 6.31
C PHE A 79 -19.31 9.59 5.32
N VAL A 80 -19.81 9.85 4.10
CA VAL A 80 -19.77 8.91 2.98
C VAL A 80 -19.34 9.66 1.71
N ILE A 81 -18.41 9.08 0.96
CA ILE A 81 -17.97 9.55 -0.36
C ILE A 81 -18.61 8.66 -1.41
N VAL A 82 -19.35 9.24 -2.34
CA VAL A 82 -20.14 8.53 -3.35
C VAL A 82 -19.65 8.91 -4.75
N SER A 83 -19.48 7.90 -5.60
CA SER A 83 -19.16 8.10 -7.02
C SER A 83 -20.28 8.84 -7.76
N GLY A 84 -19.90 9.62 -8.74
CA GLY A 84 -20.83 10.29 -9.66
C GLY A 84 -21.37 9.42 -10.78
N ASP A 85 -21.10 8.11 -10.77
CA ASP A 85 -21.56 7.16 -11.77
C ASP A 85 -22.03 5.85 -11.14
N ASP A 86 -23.19 5.33 -11.57
CA ASP A 86 -23.81 4.11 -11.02
C ASP A 86 -23.08 2.82 -11.45
N GLU A 87 -22.27 2.87 -12.49
CA GLU A 87 -21.54 1.72 -13.03
C GLU A 87 -20.13 1.58 -12.40
N LEU A 88 -19.70 2.60 -11.65
CA LEU A 88 -18.46 2.56 -10.87
C LEU A 88 -18.75 2.14 -9.42
N ASN A 89 -17.70 1.89 -8.64
CA ASN A 89 -17.85 1.66 -7.21
C ASN A 89 -18.65 2.80 -6.57
N GLN A 90 -19.85 2.50 -6.11
CA GLN A 90 -20.79 3.53 -5.65
C GLN A 90 -20.31 4.27 -4.41
N VAL A 91 -19.66 3.56 -3.47
CA VAL A 91 -19.08 4.14 -2.25
C VAL A 91 -17.57 3.97 -2.31
N LEU A 92 -16.87 5.09 -2.21
CA LEU A 92 -15.40 5.18 -2.36
C LEU A 92 -14.69 5.20 -1.00
N GLY A 93 -15.40 5.68 0.01
CA GLY A 93 -14.89 5.77 1.37
C GLY A 93 -15.96 6.22 2.33
N TYR A 94 -15.80 5.89 3.59
CA TYR A 94 -16.72 6.31 4.65
C TYR A 94 -16.03 6.39 6.01
N SER A 95 -16.64 7.12 6.91
CA SER A 95 -16.32 7.06 8.34
C SER A 95 -17.60 6.90 9.15
N SER A 96 -17.49 6.27 10.31
CA SER A 96 -18.59 6.14 11.26
C SER A 96 -18.57 7.19 12.36
N ILE A 97 -17.53 8.04 12.39
CA ILE A 97 -17.31 9.09 13.37
C ILE A 97 -16.76 10.34 12.69
N GLY A 98 -16.85 11.49 13.33
CA GLY A 98 -16.37 12.76 12.82
C GLY A 98 -17.21 13.32 11.67
N SER A 99 -16.68 14.32 11.00
CA SER A 99 -17.26 14.96 9.82
C SER A 99 -16.18 15.22 8.79
N PHE A 100 -16.53 15.10 7.52
CA PHE A 100 -15.65 15.47 6.43
C PHE A 100 -15.69 17.00 6.23
N SER A 101 -14.53 17.63 6.15
CA SER A 101 -14.40 19.06 5.83
C SER A 101 -13.32 19.26 4.77
N MET A 102 -13.59 20.13 3.81
CA MET A 102 -12.59 20.60 2.86
C MET A 102 -11.67 21.66 3.47
N ASP A 103 -12.12 22.38 4.49
CA ASP A 103 -11.30 23.34 5.22
C ASP A 103 -10.30 22.59 6.09
N GLY A 104 -9.00 22.70 5.74
CA GLY A 104 -7.94 21.95 6.37
C GLY A 104 -7.87 20.48 5.91
N ALA A 105 -8.67 20.10 4.90
CA ALA A 105 -8.49 18.82 4.25
C ALA A 105 -7.08 18.74 3.68
N PRO A 106 -6.42 17.61 3.92
CA PRO A 106 -5.09 17.39 3.40
C PRO A 106 -5.08 17.52 1.86
N ASP A 107 -4.06 18.19 1.30
CA ASP A 107 -3.98 18.45 -0.14
C ASP A 107 -4.09 17.17 -1.01
N ASN A 108 -3.63 16.02 -0.49
CA ASN A 108 -3.69 14.76 -1.20
C ASN A 108 -5.08 14.14 -1.23
N LEU A 109 -5.85 14.27 -0.15
CA LEU A 109 -7.27 13.88 -0.19
C LEU A 109 -8.00 14.72 -1.24
N VAL A 110 -7.70 16.03 -1.29
CA VAL A 110 -8.23 16.94 -2.29
C VAL A 110 -7.82 16.51 -3.70
N THR A 111 -6.55 16.14 -3.89
CA THR A 111 -6.04 15.69 -5.20
C THR A 111 -6.62 14.33 -5.59
N TRP A 112 -6.73 13.36 -4.66
CA TRP A 112 -7.41 12.10 -4.94
C TRP A 112 -8.86 12.34 -5.37
N MET A 113 -9.58 13.16 -4.63
CA MET A 113 -10.96 13.49 -4.99
C MET A 113 -11.04 14.17 -6.35
N ASP A 114 -10.08 15.04 -6.66
CA ASP A 114 -10.01 15.74 -7.95
C ASP A 114 -9.64 14.79 -9.09
N ASN A 115 -8.69 13.88 -8.89
CA ASN A 115 -8.33 12.84 -9.85
C ASN A 115 -9.47 11.85 -10.06
N TYR A 116 -10.15 11.43 -9.00
CA TYR A 116 -11.33 10.58 -9.12
C TYR A 116 -12.46 11.30 -9.85
N ALA A 117 -12.64 12.60 -9.61
CA ALA A 117 -13.59 13.40 -10.35
C ALA A 117 -13.23 13.50 -11.84
N ALA A 118 -11.94 13.60 -12.16
CA ALA A 118 -11.42 13.52 -13.53
C ALA A 118 -11.73 12.15 -14.15
N TYR A 119 -11.44 11.07 -13.43
CA TYR A 119 -11.70 9.69 -13.85
C TYR A 119 -13.19 9.47 -14.15
N VAL A 120 -14.09 9.79 -13.23
CA VAL A 120 -15.55 9.67 -13.46
C VAL A 120 -16.00 10.50 -14.64
N THR A 121 -15.44 11.69 -14.81
CA THR A 121 -15.77 12.56 -15.95
C THR A 121 -15.31 11.95 -17.27
N ALA A 122 -14.11 11.38 -17.30
CA ALA A 122 -13.58 10.64 -18.46
C ALA A 122 -14.45 9.42 -18.75
N TYR A 123 -14.75 8.62 -17.73
CA TYR A 123 -15.63 7.45 -17.82
C TYR A 123 -17.01 7.80 -18.43
N GLN A 124 -17.66 8.85 -17.94
CA GLN A 124 -18.96 9.29 -18.45
C GLN A 124 -18.92 9.78 -19.89
N ASN A 125 -17.79 10.32 -20.33
CA ASN A 125 -17.63 10.82 -21.70
C ASN A 125 -17.36 9.69 -22.70
N ASP A 126 -16.63 8.64 -22.31
CA ASP A 126 -16.09 7.63 -23.23
C ASP A 126 -16.79 6.26 -23.14
N LYS A 127 -17.71 6.04 -22.20
CA LYS A 127 -18.57 4.85 -22.04
C LYS A 127 -17.79 3.52 -22.11
N PHE A 128 -17.32 3.07 -20.96
CA PHE A 128 -16.62 1.80 -20.81
C PHE A 128 -17.56 0.70 -20.29
N ASP A 129 -17.30 -0.55 -20.66
CA ASP A 129 -17.99 -1.71 -20.09
C ASP A 129 -17.41 -2.06 -18.71
N VAL A 130 -18.21 -1.97 -17.65
CA VAL A 130 -17.85 -2.40 -16.30
C VAL A 130 -18.81 -3.50 -15.87
N ASP A 131 -18.28 -4.47 -15.13
CA ASP A 131 -19.06 -5.57 -14.55
C ASP A 131 -19.98 -5.02 -13.44
N PRO A 132 -21.32 -5.00 -13.63
CA PRO A 132 -22.25 -4.46 -12.65
C PRO A 132 -22.33 -5.26 -11.34
N ASP A 133 -21.78 -6.48 -11.29
CA ASP A 133 -21.80 -7.30 -10.07
C ASP A 133 -20.77 -6.86 -9.01
N LYS A 134 -19.88 -5.91 -9.36
CA LYS A 134 -18.91 -5.30 -8.45
C LYS A 134 -19.42 -4.06 -7.71
N LEU A 135 -20.71 -3.80 -7.73
CA LEU A 135 -21.28 -2.72 -6.95
C LEU A 135 -21.06 -2.97 -5.45
N SER A 136 -20.27 -2.11 -4.83
CA SER A 136 -19.97 -2.18 -3.40
C SER A 136 -21.27 -2.12 -2.59
N ARG A 137 -21.62 -3.26 -1.97
CA ARG A 137 -22.59 -3.25 -0.88
C ARG A 137 -21.86 -2.73 0.36
N GLU A 138 -22.58 -2.09 1.26
CA GLU A 138 -22.03 -1.73 2.58
C GLU A 138 -21.38 -2.97 3.18
N GLY A 139 -20.05 -2.91 3.41
CA GLY A 139 -19.35 -3.94 4.13
C GLY A 139 -19.79 -3.91 5.60
N THR A 140 -20.03 -5.07 6.18
CA THR A 140 -20.17 -5.15 7.63
C THR A 140 -18.78 -4.99 8.22
N VAL A 141 -18.61 -4.06 9.16
CA VAL A 141 -17.36 -3.92 9.92
C VAL A 141 -17.05 -5.24 10.60
N VAL A 142 -15.93 -5.87 10.21
CA VAL A 142 -15.46 -7.16 10.76
C VAL A 142 -14.60 -6.89 11.99
N VAL A 143 -13.60 -6.00 11.85
CA VAL A 143 -12.82 -5.48 12.97
C VAL A 143 -13.01 -3.97 13.04
N ALA A 144 -13.62 -3.51 14.12
CA ALA A 144 -13.79 -2.08 14.38
C ALA A 144 -12.42 -1.42 14.63
N PRO A 145 -12.27 -0.10 14.36
CA PRO A 145 -11.03 0.62 14.58
C PRO A 145 -10.47 0.38 15.99
N LEU A 146 -9.28 -0.23 16.07
CA LEU A 146 -8.66 -0.62 17.34
C LEU A 146 -8.16 0.59 18.13
N LEU A 147 -7.69 1.63 17.43
CA LEU A 147 -7.21 2.86 18.06
C LEU A 147 -8.34 3.69 18.69
N LYS A 148 -9.58 3.47 18.26
CA LYS A 148 -10.78 4.18 18.79
C LYS A 148 -10.63 5.70 18.72
N ASP A 149 -10.48 6.33 19.89
CA ASP A 149 -10.40 7.78 20.04
C ASP A 149 -8.96 8.32 19.99
N ILE A 150 -7.96 7.46 19.75
CA ILE A 150 -6.56 7.89 19.61
C ILE A 150 -6.39 8.58 18.26
N HIS A 151 -6.33 9.91 18.27
CA HIS A 151 -6.19 10.76 17.09
C HIS A 151 -5.03 11.74 17.31
N TRP A 152 -3.81 11.24 17.22
CA TRP A 152 -2.61 12.06 17.37
C TRP A 152 -2.19 12.68 16.06
N GLY A 153 -1.49 13.82 16.15
CA GLY A 153 -0.94 14.54 15.01
C GLY A 153 0.56 14.74 15.10
N GLN A 154 1.09 15.58 14.21
CA GLN A 154 2.53 15.84 14.11
C GLN A 154 2.95 17.21 14.66
N ASP A 155 2.00 18.09 14.93
CA ASP A 155 2.19 19.44 15.45
C ASP A 155 1.99 19.51 16.98
N TYR A 156 1.80 20.72 17.50
CA TYR A 156 1.53 20.91 18.94
C TYR A 156 0.21 20.20 19.37
N PRO A 157 0.20 19.49 20.47
CA PRO A 157 1.22 19.42 21.54
C PRO A 157 2.30 18.33 21.32
N PHE A 158 2.14 17.46 20.35
CA PHE A 158 2.96 16.26 20.15
C PHE A 158 4.42 16.57 19.86
N ASN A 159 4.70 17.69 19.20
CA ASN A 159 6.06 18.10 18.82
C ASN A 159 6.78 19.01 19.84
N PHE A 160 6.19 19.26 21.01
CA PHE A 160 6.72 20.23 21.97
C PHE A 160 8.14 19.90 22.46
N GLN A 161 8.55 18.65 22.47
CA GLN A 161 9.93 18.22 22.78
C GLN A 161 10.78 17.90 21.55
N CYS A 162 10.26 18.08 20.36
CA CYS A 162 11.06 17.97 19.15
C CYS A 162 12.09 19.12 19.05
N PRO A 163 13.20 18.95 18.29
CA PRO A 163 14.15 20.02 18.07
C PRO A 163 13.51 21.26 17.46
N THR A 164 14.17 22.41 17.62
CA THR A 164 13.68 23.69 17.10
C THR A 164 14.54 24.25 16.00
N TYR A 165 13.92 25.07 15.15
CA TYR A 165 14.56 25.92 14.15
C TYR A 165 14.05 27.36 14.26
N THR A 166 14.74 28.30 13.61
CA THR A 166 14.33 29.70 13.59
C THR A 166 13.57 30.00 12.30
N SER A 167 12.34 30.52 12.43
CA SER A 167 11.52 30.98 11.31
C SER A 167 10.96 32.35 11.61
N GLY A 168 11.18 33.33 10.73
CA GLY A 168 10.69 34.69 10.93
C GLY A 168 11.18 35.38 12.23
N GLY A 169 12.33 34.97 12.78
CA GLY A 169 12.85 35.45 14.07
C GLY A 169 12.30 34.74 15.30
N PHE A 170 11.42 33.77 15.15
CA PHE A 170 10.84 32.98 16.23
C PHE A 170 11.39 31.56 16.26
N SER A 171 11.52 30.98 17.46
CA SER A 171 11.84 29.56 17.64
C SER A 171 10.59 28.73 17.43
N THR A 172 10.64 27.77 16.48
CA THR A 172 9.55 26.89 16.13
C THR A 172 10.02 25.43 16.24
N HIS A 173 9.19 24.54 16.76
CA HIS A 173 9.49 23.11 16.78
C HIS A 173 9.32 22.49 15.40
N TYR A 174 10.21 21.57 15.04
CA TYR A 174 9.96 20.67 13.91
C TYR A 174 8.76 19.77 14.20
N TYR A 175 8.13 19.27 13.17
CA TYR A 175 7.08 18.26 13.30
C TYR A 175 7.65 16.94 13.82
N THR A 176 6.85 16.12 14.51
CA THR A 176 7.26 14.80 15.02
C THR A 176 7.72 13.88 13.88
N GLY A 177 7.12 14.02 12.70
CA GLY A 177 7.23 13.11 11.57
C GLY A 177 6.22 11.96 11.63
N CYS A 178 5.67 11.60 10.48
CA CYS A 178 4.63 10.58 10.35
C CYS A 178 5.05 9.21 10.89
N VAL A 179 6.33 8.84 10.72
CA VAL A 179 6.91 7.58 11.22
C VAL A 179 6.80 7.50 12.75
N ALA A 180 7.16 8.60 13.45
CA ALA A 180 7.03 8.65 14.90
C ALA A 180 5.56 8.68 15.33
N THR A 181 4.72 9.46 14.65
CA THR A 181 3.29 9.56 14.99
C THR A 181 2.59 8.21 14.83
N ALA A 182 2.76 7.51 13.72
CA ALA A 182 2.14 6.21 13.50
C ALA A 182 2.56 5.18 14.54
N ALA A 183 3.87 5.06 14.81
CA ALA A 183 4.37 4.12 15.80
C ALA A 183 3.88 4.45 17.22
N THR A 184 3.89 5.73 17.61
CA THR A 184 3.52 6.13 18.97
C THR A 184 2.01 6.05 19.23
N GLN A 185 1.15 6.17 18.20
CA GLN A 185 -0.27 5.85 18.33
C GLN A 185 -0.49 4.36 18.64
N ILE A 186 0.25 3.45 18.00
CA ILE A 186 0.22 2.02 18.33
C ILE A 186 0.74 1.79 19.76
N MET A 187 1.80 2.50 20.16
CA MET A 187 2.31 2.41 21.55
C MET A 187 1.29 2.92 22.56
N ARG A 188 0.55 3.96 22.23
CA ARG A 188 -0.56 4.47 23.04
C ARG A 188 -1.70 3.46 23.18
N TYR A 189 -2.05 2.75 22.11
CA TYR A 189 -3.04 1.68 22.13
C TYR A 189 -2.72 0.61 23.18
N TYR A 190 -1.43 0.24 23.31
CA TYR A 190 -0.98 -0.72 24.31
C TYR A 190 -0.66 -0.11 25.68
N ASN A 191 -0.53 1.21 25.78
CA ASN A 191 0.06 1.89 26.94
C ASN A 191 1.40 1.28 27.37
N TYR A 192 2.28 1.05 26.39
CA TYR A 192 3.51 0.31 26.59
C TYR A 192 4.68 0.88 25.76
N PRO A 193 5.93 0.84 26.29
CA PRO A 193 6.32 0.35 27.61
C PRO A 193 6.09 1.39 28.72
N VAL A 194 6.10 0.97 29.98
CA VAL A 194 6.14 1.92 31.11
C VAL A 194 7.50 2.63 31.15
N GLN A 195 8.58 1.91 30.86
CA GLN A 195 9.93 2.42 30.80
C GLN A 195 10.68 1.78 29.64
N GLY A 196 11.39 2.60 28.86
CA GLY A 196 12.19 2.14 27.76
C GLY A 196 13.47 1.40 28.17
N SER A 197 14.41 1.20 27.25
CA SER A 197 15.68 0.49 27.46
C SER A 197 16.82 1.19 26.74
N GLY A 198 17.97 1.35 27.40
CA GLY A 198 19.17 1.92 26.80
C GLY A 198 19.04 3.39 26.42
N SER A 199 19.96 3.86 25.61
CA SER A 199 20.00 5.24 25.10
C SER A 199 20.47 5.27 23.64
N LYS A 200 20.21 6.40 22.96
CA LYS A 200 20.69 6.65 21.61
C LYS A 200 21.03 8.10 21.42
N SER A 201 22.08 8.36 20.63
CA SER A 201 22.44 9.67 20.10
C SER A 201 22.71 9.60 18.61
N TYR A 202 22.31 10.62 17.90
CA TYR A 202 22.62 10.81 16.49
C TYR A 202 22.68 12.30 16.14
N VAL A 203 23.16 12.64 14.96
CA VAL A 203 23.26 14.04 14.50
C VAL A 203 22.18 14.32 13.45
N SER A 204 21.36 15.35 13.70
CA SER A 204 20.40 15.88 12.75
C SER A 204 20.59 17.41 12.66
N ASN A 205 20.69 17.95 11.44
CA ASN A 205 20.88 19.38 11.20
C ASN A 205 22.05 20.00 11.99
N GLY A 206 23.17 19.25 12.13
CA GLY A 206 24.36 19.69 12.86
C GLY A 206 24.21 19.71 14.39
N LYS A 207 23.10 19.25 14.93
CA LYS A 207 22.85 19.13 16.38
C LYS A 207 22.87 17.65 16.79
N THR A 208 23.53 17.34 17.89
CA THR A 208 23.43 16.02 18.52
C THR A 208 22.12 15.94 19.28
N LEU A 209 21.29 14.98 18.93
CA LEU A 209 20.05 14.64 19.62
C LEU A 209 20.27 13.35 20.42
N THR A 210 19.80 13.35 21.66
CA THR A 210 20.02 12.23 22.59
C THR A 210 18.74 11.92 23.34
N ALA A 211 18.43 10.64 23.49
CA ALA A 211 17.39 10.12 24.37
C ALA A 211 17.95 9.02 25.25
N ASP A 212 17.63 9.07 26.55
CA ASP A 212 17.83 7.99 27.50
C ASP A 212 16.49 7.30 27.78
N PHE A 213 16.20 6.28 26.99
CA PHE A 213 14.96 5.54 27.08
C PHE A 213 14.90 4.76 28.40
N GLY A 214 16.06 4.27 28.88
CA GLY A 214 16.16 3.51 30.12
C GLY A 214 15.91 4.33 31.37
N ALA A 215 16.20 5.63 31.34
CA ALA A 215 15.91 6.54 32.44
C ALA A 215 14.51 7.17 32.37
N THR A 216 13.77 6.95 31.28
CA THR A 216 12.48 7.63 31.05
C THR A 216 11.31 6.71 31.36
N THR A 217 10.43 7.18 32.24
CA THR A 217 9.10 6.59 32.47
C THR A 217 8.08 7.34 31.63
N TYR A 218 7.31 6.63 30.81
CA TYR A 218 6.26 7.19 29.97
C TYR A 218 4.96 7.29 30.76
N ASP A 219 4.44 8.50 30.91
CA ASP A 219 3.27 8.82 31.73
C ASP A 219 1.97 8.63 30.94
N TRP A 220 1.61 7.36 30.70
CA TRP A 220 0.41 6.98 29.96
C TRP A 220 -0.89 7.62 30.46
N PRO A 221 -1.14 7.77 31.78
CA PRO A 221 -2.35 8.43 32.26
C PRO A 221 -2.51 9.89 31.83
N ASN A 222 -1.42 10.62 31.61
CA ASN A 222 -1.44 11.99 31.13
C ASN A 222 -1.38 12.11 29.60
N MET A 223 -1.20 11.01 28.85
CA MET A 223 -1.31 11.00 27.39
C MET A 223 -2.77 10.89 26.98
N ILE A 224 -3.40 12.01 26.68
CA ILE A 224 -4.80 12.01 26.20
C ILE A 224 -4.90 11.40 24.80
N ASP A 225 -6.05 10.80 24.46
CA ASP A 225 -6.26 10.10 23.20
C ASP A 225 -6.51 11.07 22.04
N ASN A 226 -7.23 12.16 22.31
CA ASN A 226 -7.56 13.17 21.31
C ASN A 226 -7.23 14.57 21.83
N TYR A 227 -6.64 15.39 20.98
CA TYR A 227 -6.37 16.80 21.25
C TYR A 227 -7.26 17.67 20.37
N ASP A 228 -8.21 18.34 21.03
CA ASP A 228 -8.95 19.46 20.45
C ASP A 228 -8.24 20.76 20.82
N LYS A 229 -8.05 21.66 19.84
CA LYS A 229 -7.39 22.97 20.04
C LYS A 229 -8.07 23.84 21.09
N ASP A 230 -9.35 23.58 21.36
CA ASP A 230 -10.13 24.26 22.39
C ASP A 230 -9.90 23.68 23.80
N VAL A 231 -9.24 22.53 23.92
CA VAL A 231 -8.89 21.90 25.21
C VAL A 231 -7.60 22.50 25.74
N LYS A 232 -7.67 23.12 26.91
CA LYS A 232 -6.48 23.64 27.60
C LYS A 232 -5.74 22.50 28.30
N LEU A 233 -4.60 22.10 27.76
CA LEU A 233 -3.71 21.12 28.39
C LEU A 233 -2.93 21.73 29.54
N ASN A 234 -2.69 20.94 30.60
CA ASN A 234 -1.70 21.27 31.61
C ASN A 234 -0.29 20.83 31.15
N GLN A 235 0.75 21.26 31.88
CA GLN A 235 2.14 21.00 31.49
C GLN A 235 2.51 19.51 31.53
N ASP A 236 1.93 18.73 32.45
CA ASP A 236 2.19 17.29 32.58
C ASP A 236 1.64 16.55 31.34
N GLN A 237 0.45 16.93 30.88
CA GLN A 237 -0.14 16.39 29.64
C GLN A 237 0.71 16.75 28.40
N ILE A 238 1.16 18.02 28.29
CA ILE A 238 2.02 18.45 27.17
C ILE A 238 3.34 17.65 27.19
N ASN A 239 3.96 17.49 28.35
CA ASN A 239 5.19 16.75 28.51
C ASN A 239 4.99 15.27 28.16
N ALA A 240 3.93 14.64 28.65
CA ALA A 240 3.62 13.24 28.37
C ALA A 240 3.39 12.99 26.89
N LEU A 241 2.56 13.83 26.22
CA LEU A 241 2.25 13.71 24.80
C LEU A 241 3.45 13.92 23.88
N SER A 242 4.41 14.75 24.30
CA SER A 242 5.52 15.13 23.42
C SER A 242 6.80 14.31 23.62
N VAL A 243 7.03 13.74 24.81
CA VAL A 243 8.25 12.97 25.08
C VAL A 243 8.33 11.69 24.25
N LEU A 244 7.23 10.98 24.10
CA LEU A 244 7.22 9.71 23.39
C LEU A 244 7.50 9.86 21.89
N PRO A 245 6.81 10.75 21.12
CA PRO A 245 7.15 11.00 19.73
C PRO A 245 8.56 11.55 19.52
N ALA A 246 9.04 12.44 20.40
CA ALA A 246 10.42 12.96 20.32
C ALA A 246 11.45 11.85 20.52
N HIS A 247 11.24 10.98 21.51
CA HIS A 247 12.09 9.82 21.74
C HIS A 247 12.03 8.83 20.59
N PHE A 248 10.85 8.55 20.06
CA PHE A 248 10.73 7.66 18.90
C PHE A 248 11.44 8.24 17.69
N GLY A 249 11.34 9.55 17.44
CA GLY A 249 12.10 10.23 16.40
C GLY A 249 13.61 10.03 16.55
N ILE A 250 14.15 10.09 17.80
CA ILE A 250 15.56 9.81 18.05
C ILE A 250 15.88 8.32 17.81
N ALA A 251 14.99 7.41 18.20
CA ALA A 251 15.18 5.98 18.01
C ALA A 251 15.33 5.58 16.54
N VAL A 252 14.59 6.26 15.64
CA VAL A 252 14.60 6.01 14.19
C VAL A 252 15.48 6.98 13.38
N GLU A 253 16.29 7.81 14.04
CA GLU A 253 17.17 8.81 13.40
C GLU A 253 16.40 9.79 12.48
N MET A 254 15.33 10.36 13.01
CA MET A 254 14.43 11.27 12.29
C MET A 254 15.21 12.42 11.62
N GLN A 255 15.00 12.58 10.34
CA GLN A 255 15.51 13.71 9.56
C GLN A 255 14.51 14.86 9.69
N TYR A 256 14.78 15.76 10.64
CA TYR A 256 13.92 16.89 10.92
C TYR A 256 14.08 17.99 9.87
N ALA A 257 12.95 18.45 9.29
CA ALA A 257 12.94 19.57 8.35
C ALA A 257 11.70 20.47 8.58
N PRO A 258 11.76 21.76 8.23
CA PRO A 258 10.66 22.71 8.43
C PRO A 258 9.37 22.34 7.70
N SER A 259 9.47 21.71 6.53
CA SER A 259 8.34 21.29 5.69
C SER A 259 7.79 19.92 6.03
N GLY A 260 8.47 19.17 6.92
CA GLY A 260 8.11 17.81 7.31
C GLY A 260 9.33 17.03 7.77
N SER A 261 9.13 16.11 8.71
CA SER A 261 10.17 15.25 9.26
C SER A 261 9.93 13.81 8.83
N GLY A 262 10.96 13.09 8.42
CA GLY A 262 10.88 11.74 7.89
C GLY A 262 11.95 10.80 8.43
N ALA A 263 11.66 9.51 8.43
CA ALA A 263 12.61 8.44 8.75
C ALA A 263 12.29 7.20 7.89
N TYR A 264 13.24 6.29 7.79
CA TYR A 264 13.04 5.04 7.05
C TYR A 264 12.26 4.02 7.88
N THR A 265 11.24 3.41 7.28
CA THR A 265 10.42 2.36 7.93
C THR A 265 11.28 1.19 8.45
N MET A 266 12.35 0.85 7.73
CA MET A 266 13.31 -0.19 8.12
C MET A 266 13.91 0.00 9.52
N MET A 267 13.95 1.25 10.01
CA MET A 267 14.45 1.56 11.36
C MET A 267 13.44 1.22 12.48
N VAL A 268 12.15 1.16 12.14
CA VAL A 268 11.06 1.05 13.13
C VAL A 268 11.09 -0.30 13.88
N PRO A 269 11.23 -1.47 13.21
CA PRO A 269 11.29 -2.75 13.91
C PRO A 269 12.41 -2.82 14.95
N GLY A 270 13.61 -2.39 14.55
CA GLY A 270 14.78 -2.33 15.46
C GLY A 270 14.57 -1.39 16.63
N ALA A 271 13.96 -0.20 16.39
CA ALA A 271 13.66 0.77 17.44
C ALA A 271 12.68 0.22 18.47
N LEU A 272 11.56 -0.37 18.02
CA LEU A 272 10.55 -0.98 18.88
C LEU A 272 11.12 -2.08 19.77
N LYS A 273 11.89 -3.01 19.20
CA LYS A 273 12.51 -4.10 19.92
C LYS A 273 13.55 -3.61 20.94
N LYS A 274 14.49 -2.79 20.46
CA LYS A 274 15.70 -2.42 21.22
C LYS A 274 15.43 -1.41 22.34
N TYR A 275 14.60 -0.40 22.05
CA TYR A 275 14.43 0.71 22.95
C TYR A 275 13.07 0.71 23.68
N PHE A 276 12.06 0.06 23.10
CA PHE A 276 10.71 0.10 23.64
C PHE A 276 10.17 -1.28 24.07
N LYS A 277 11.03 -2.30 24.12
CA LYS A 277 10.71 -3.64 24.67
C LYS A 277 9.50 -4.31 24.00
N TYR A 278 9.31 -4.06 22.70
CA TYR A 278 8.30 -4.78 21.92
C TYR A 278 8.78 -6.20 21.57
N ASP A 279 7.81 -7.07 21.30
CA ASP A 279 8.03 -8.49 21.01
C ASP A 279 9.03 -8.69 19.86
N ASN A 280 9.92 -9.67 19.99
CA ASN A 280 10.88 -9.99 18.96
C ASN A 280 10.26 -10.63 17.71
N GLY A 281 8.98 -10.98 17.78
CA GLY A 281 8.19 -11.53 16.68
C GLY A 281 7.67 -10.49 15.69
N LEU A 282 7.92 -9.19 15.89
CA LEU A 282 7.55 -8.19 14.89
C LEU A 282 8.57 -8.16 13.74
N TYR A 283 8.11 -7.95 12.51
CA TYR A 283 8.96 -7.85 11.33
C TYR A 283 8.35 -7.01 10.22
N LEU A 284 9.22 -6.55 9.31
CA LEU A 284 8.87 -5.75 8.14
C LEU A 284 8.45 -6.64 6.97
N CYS A 285 7.37 -6.29 6.30
CA CYS A 285 6.95 -6.82 5.01
C CYS A 285 6.91 -5.70 3.97
N MET A 286 7.34 -5.98 2.76
CA MET A 286 7.29 -5.05 1.63
C MET A 286 6.35 -5.58 0.55
N ARG A 287 5.39 -4.77 0.13
CA ARG A 287 4.32 -5.12 -0.82
C ARG A 287 4.82 -5.78 -2.10
N ASN A 288 5.96 -5.33 -2.59
CA ASN A 288 6.54 -5.82 -3.84
C ASN A 288 6.89 -7.31 -3.85
N TYR A 289 6.90 -7.97 -2.68
CA TYR A 289 7.22 -9.39 -2.52
C TYR A 289 6.01 -10.27 -2.17
N TYR A 290 4.81 -9.71 -2.18
CA TYR A 290 3.57 -10.39 -1.82
C TYR A 290 2.51 -10.19 -2.90
N SER A 291 1.71 -11.22 -3.18
CA SER A 291 0.49 -11.06 -3.96
C SER A 291 -0.52 -10.19 -3.21
N THR A 292 -1.53 -9.71 -3.90
CA THR A 292 -2.59 -8.89 -3.27
C THR A 292 -3.35 -9.67 -2.21
N SER A 293 -3.66 -10.94 -2.48
CA SER A 293 -4.34 -11.83 -1.54
C SER A 293 -3.49 -12.14 -0.30
N GLU A 294 -2.18 -12.39 -0.46
CA GLU A 294 -1.27 -12.57 0.68
C GLU A 294 -1.17 -11.30 1.53
N TRP A 295 -1.07 -10.13 0.88
CA TRP A 295 -0.97 -8.85 1.59
C TRP A 295 -2.19 -8.56 2.44
N MET A 296 -3.39 -8.72 1.87
CA MET A 296 -4.64 -8.58 2.62
C MET A 296 -4.75 -9.61 3.75
N SER A 297 -4.32 -10.85 3.52
CA SER A 297 -4.31 -11.88 4.56
C SER A 297 -3.39 -11.53 5.72
N LEU A 298 -2.21 -10.93 5.46
CA LEU A 298 -1.32 -10.43 6.51
C LEU A 298 -2.02 -9.35 7.35
N ILE A 299 -2.59 -8.34 6.71
CA ILE A 299 -3.28 -7.24 7.41
C ILE A 299 -4.43 -7.78 8.25
N LYS A 300 -5.31 -8.60 7.67
CA LYS A 300 -6.46 -9.18 8.39
C LYS A 300 -6.04 -10.03 9.57
N SER A 301 -5.01 -10.87 9.42
CA SER A 301 -4.53 -11.72 10.51
C SER A 301 -4.00 -10.93 11.70
N GLU A 302 -3.42 -9.76 11.47
CA GLU A 302 -3.00 -8.85 12.54
C GLU A 302 -4.20 -8.21 13.23
N LEU A 303 -5.14 -7.68 12.45
CA LEU A 303 -6.33 -7.01 12.98
C LEU A 303 -7.25 -7.99 13.74
N ASP A 304 -7.43 -9.21 13.25
CA ASP A 304 -8.16 -10.28 13.94
C ASP A 304 -7.52 -10.65 15.29
N ALA A 305 -6.19 -10.54 15.37
CA ALA A 305 -5.45 -10.73 16.61
C ALA A 305 -5.37 -9.45 17.48
N SER A 306 -6.16 -8.41 17.16
CA SER A 306 -6.18 -7.12 17.86
C SER A 306 -4.81 -6.42 17.88
N ARG A 307 -4.04 -6.54 16.80
CA ARG A 307 -2.77 -5.85 16.61
C ARG A 307 -2.89 -4.82 15.50
N PRO A 308 -2.86 -3.51 15.83
CA PRO A 308 -2.80 -2.46 14.82
C PRO A 308 -1.55 -2.60 13.96
N VAL A 309 -1.69 -2.37 12.67
CA VAL A 309 -0.61 -2.50 11.68
C VAL A 309 0.00 -1.12 11.42
N TYR A 310 1.31 -0.99 11.63
CA TYR A 310 2.05 0.14 11.11
C TYR A 310 2.14 0.01 9.60
N TYR A 311 1.73 1.03 8.88
CA TYR A 311 1.71 1.06 7.44
C TYR A 311 2.46 2.28 6.90
N ALA A 312 3.24 2.11 5.86
CA ALA A 312 3.91 3.20 5.16
C ALA A 312 3.87 2.98 3.65
N ALA A 313 3.88 4.05 2.89
CA ALA A 313 3.97 3.98 1.45
C ALA A 313 4.53 5.28 0.86
N SER A 314 5.12 5.18 -0.33
CA SER A 314 5.55 6.31 -1.15
C SER A 314 4.41 6.78 -2.03
N ASN A 315 4.44 8.06 -2.38
CA ASN A 315 3.50 8.60 -3.35
C ASN A 315 3.93 8.29 -4.80
N THR A 316 3.00 8.41 -5.74
CA THR A 316 3.21 8.03 -7.14
C THR A 316 4.21 8.92 -7.86
N ASP A 317 4.45 10.14 -7.41
CA ASP A 317 5.46 11.04 -7.98
C ASP A 317 6.88 10.84 -7.39
N GLY A 318 7.02 9.95 -6.39
CA GLY A 318 8.30 9.64 -5.74
C GLY A 318 8.88 10.79 -4.92
N LEU A 319 8.14 11.88 -4.69
CA LEU A 319 8.61 13.07 -3.99
C LEU A 319 8.33 13.05 -2.49
N GLY A 320 7.65 12.04 -1.98
CA GLY A 320 7.36 11.89 -0.55
C GLY A 320 6.76 10.54 -0.21
N GLY A 321 6.60 10.30 1.08
CA GLY A 321 5.95 9.12 1.62
C GLY A 321 5.21 9.49 2.91
N HIS A 322 4.34 8.60 3.35
CA HIS A 322 3.61 8.76 4.60
C HIS A 322 3.54 7.44 5.36
N ALA A 323 3.61 7.55 6.69
CA ALA A 323 3.37 6.46 7.61
C ALA A 323 2.10 6.73 8.41
N PHE A 324 1.29 5.71 8.58
CA PHE A 324 -0.03 5.77 9.21
C PHE A 324 -0.36 4.42 9.88
N VAL A 325 -1.51 4.32 10.50
CA VAL A 325 -1.94 3.08 11.16
C VAL A 325 -3.15 2.51 10.43
N CYS A 326 -3.08 1.21 10.09
CA CYS A 326 -4.23 0.43 9.67
C CYS A 326 -4.72 -0.36 10.88
N ASP A 327 -5.96 -0.12 11.30
CA ASP A 327 -6.45 -0.58 12.60
C ASP A 327 -7.85 -1.19 12.60
N GLY A 328 -8.42 -1.43 11.43
CA GLY A 328 -9.72 -2.10 11.27
C GLY A 328 -9.98 -2.52 9.83
N TYR A 329 -10.99 -3.35 9.59
CA TYR A 329 -11.45 -3.67 8.24
C TYR A 329 -12.91 -4.11 8.20
N ASP A 330 -13.50 -4.04 7.01
CA ASP A 330 -14.86 -4.51 6.74
C ASP A 330 -14.90 -5.77 5.85
N SER A 331 -16.09 -6.30 5.61
CA SER A 331 -16.29 -7.52 4.81
C SER A 331 -16.03 -7.34 3.31
N ASN A 332 -15.82 -6.14 2.84
CA ASN A 332 -15.51 -5.80 1.45
C ASN A 332 -14.03 -5.44 1.25
N ASP A 333 -13.17 -5.77 2.23
CA ASP A 333 -11.73 -5.51 2.19
C ASP A 333 -11.34 -4.03 2.27
N TYR A 334 -12.27 -3.14 2.68
CA TYR A 334 -11.89 -1.79 3.08
C TYR A 334 -11.19 -1.86 4.43
N VAL A 335 -10.04 -1.21 4.52
CA VAL A 335 -9.25 -1.10 5.75
C VAL A 335 -9.43 0.26 6.38
N HIS A 336 -9.60 0.30 7.70
CA HIS A 336 -9.64 1.56 8.41
C HIS A 336 -8.24 2.11 8.59
N ILE A 337 -8.06 3.37 8.22
CA ILE A 337 -6.79 4.10 8.29
C ILE A 337 -6.93 5.28 9.26
N ASN A 338 -6.01 5.32 10.22
CA ASN A 338 -5.73 6.50 11.03
C ASN A 338 -4.49 7.18 10.47
N TRP A 339 -4.67 8.34 9.85
CA TRP A 339 -3.62 9.05 9.13
C TRP A 339 -2.59 9.75 10.02
N GLY A 340 -2.84 9.89 11.31
CA GLY A 340 -1.97 10.65 12.20
C GLY A 340 -2.08 12.17 12.01
N TRP A 341 -3.28 12.66 11.69
CA TRP A 341 -3.58 14.08 11.44
C TRP A 341 -4.71 14.59 12.33
N ASN A 342 -4.61 14.32 13.63
CA ASN A 342 -5.61 14.71 14.62
C ASN A 342 -7.03 14.21 14.27
N GLY A 343 -7.13 12.99 13.71
CA GLY A 343 -8.39 12.38 13.29
C GLY A 343 -8.94 12.88 11.95
N SER A 344 -8.27 13.83 11.30
CA SER A 344 -8.71 14.34 10.00
C SER A 344 -8.59 13.25 8.94
N SER A 345 -9.69 12.98 8.23
CA SER A 345 -9.80 12.02 7.14
C SER A 345 -9.65 10.56 7.53
N ASP A 346 -9.60 10.22 8.82
CA ASP A 346 -9.63 8.84 9.26
C ASP A 346 -10.90 8.15 8.77
N GLY A 347 -10.77 6.89 8.29
CA GLY A 347 -11.91 6.18 7.71
C GLY A 347 -11.49 4.88 7.01
N PHE A 348 -12.42 4.30 6.27
CA PHE A 348 -12.23 3.06 5.53
C PHE A 348 -11.88 3.33 4.07
N PHE A 349 -10.81 2.69 3.59
CA PHE A 349 -10.26 2.87 2.25
C PHE A 349 -9.89 1.52 1.63
N MET A 350 -9.91 1.44 0.30
CA MET A 350 -9.37 0.27 -0.40
C MET A 350 -7.84 0.29 -0.37
N VAL A 351 -7.21 -0.81 0.03
CA VAL A 351 -5.73 -0.91 0.12
C VAL A 351 -5.05 -0.69 -1.23
N ASN A 352 -5.68 -1.08 -2.31
CA ASN A 352 -5.15 -0.91 -3.66
C ASN A 352 -5.36 0.51 -4.22
N HIS A 353 -6.13 1.34 -3.51
CA HIS A 353 -6.46 2.73 -3.88
C HIS A 353 -6.24 3.65 -2.67
N MET A 354 -5.09 3.51 -2.01
CA MET A 354 -4.67 4.44 -0.97
C MET A 354 -4.17 5.73 -1.62
N GLU A 355 -5.05 6.43 -2.29
CA GLU A 355 -4.79 7.71 -2.91
C GLU A 355 -5.45 8.85 -2.13
N PRO A 356 -4.86 9.26 -1.03
CA PRO A 356 -5.34 10.43 -0.32
C PRO A 356 -4.79 11.73 -0.90
N GLY A 357 -4.45 11.84 -2.20
CA GLY A 357 -3.97 13.08 -2.82
C GLY A 357 -2.81 13.78 -2.07
N LYS A 358 -2.45 15.05 -2.28
CA LYS A 358 -1.34 15.75 -1.58
C LYS A 358 -1.73 16.16 -0.16
N VAL A 359 -1.11 15.58 0.85
CA VAL A 359 -1.47 15.82 2.24
C VAL A 359 -0.42 16.50 3.02
N GLY A 360 -0.90 17.03 4.11
CA GLY A 360 -0.21 17.52 5.26
C GLY A 360 1.29 17.21 5.32
N ILE A 361 1.98 17.72 6.25
CA ILE A 361 3.42 17.72 6.42
C ILE A 361 4.08 16.41 5.98
N GLY A 362 4.78 16.44 4.86
CA GLY A 362 5.49 15.30 4.26
C GLY A 362 4.80 14.65 3.05
N GLY A 363 3.64 15.11 2.61
CA GLY A 363 2.93 14.57 1.45
C GLY A 363 3.35 15.19 0.12
N GLY A 364 3.57 14.35 -0.90
CA GLY A 364 3.72 14.72 -2.31
C GLY A 364 2.43 14.52 -3.11
N GLY A 365 2.42 14.79 -4.43
CA GLY A 365 1.26 14.54 -5.30
C GLY A 365 1.15 13.06 -5.66
N GLY A 366 -0.07 12.51 -5.69
CA GLY A 366 -0.37 11.11 -6.01
C GLY A 366 -0.64 10.25 -4.77
N GLY A 367 -1.23 9.07 -4.96
CA GLY A 367 -1.58 8.15 -3.86
C GLY A 367 -0.39 7.45 -3.25
N TYR A 368 -0.59 6.87 -2.07
CA TYR A 368 0.39 6.05 -1.36
C TYR A 368 0.33 4.59 -1.82
N ASN A 369 0.48 4.39 -3.11
CA ASN A 369 0.32 3.09 -3.75
C ASN A 369 1.64 2.44 -4.13
N ILE A 370 2.76 3.18 -4.01
CA ILE A 370 4.10 2.71 -4.36
C ILE A 370 4.86 2.36 -3.09
N ASP A 371 5.71 1.33 -3.19
CA ASP A 371 6.60 0.89 -2.11
C ASP A 371 5.88 0.77 -0.76
N GLN A 372 4.70 0.15 -0.79
CA GLN A 372 3.94 -0.11 0.42
C GLN A 372 4.70 -1.06 1.35
N GLU A 373 4.73 -0.70 2.63
CA GLU A 373 5.44 -1.40 3.69
C GLU A 373 4.53 -1.55 4.90
N ILE A 374 4.54 -2.71 5.54
CA ILE A 374 3.85 -2.92 6.81
C ILE A 374 4.79 -3.55 7.83
N ILE A 375 4.55 -3.24 9.09
CA ILE A 375 5.16 -3.96 10.20
C ILE A 375 4.06 -4.75 10.89
N VAL A 376 4.24 -6.06 10.93
CA VAL A 376 3.34 -7.04 11.55
C VAL A 376 3.91 -7.57 12.85
N GLY A 377 3.07 -8.14 13.72
CA GLY A 377 3.48 -8.70 15.00
C GLY A 377 3.74 -7.65 16.07
N ILE A 378 3.31 -6.40 15.90
CA ILE A 378 3.53 -5.33 16.89
C ILE A 378 2.67 -5.60 18.13
N GLN A 379 3.32 -5.96 19.22
CA GLN A 379 2.71 -6.15 20.54
C GLN A 379 3.77 -6.01 21.64
N PRO A 380 3.39 -5.76 22.89
CA PRO A 380 4.28 -5.83 24.03
C PRO A 380 5.04 -7.15 24.10
N GLU A 381 6.25 -7.14 24.65
CA GLU A 381 7.06 -8.33 24.79
C GLU A 381 6.31 -9.44 25.53
N THR A 382 6.25 -10.62 24.92
CA THR A 382 5.57 -11.78 25.49
C THR A 382 6.51 -12.69 26.29
N GLY A 383 7.82 -12.47 26.18
CA GLY A 383 8.86 -13.34 26.74
C GLY A 383 9.04 -14.67 25.97
N ILE A 384 8.26 -14.87 24.91
CA ILE A 384 8.33 -16.07 24.05
C ILE A 384 9.17 -15.73 22.81
N LYS A 385 10.28 -16.46 22.65
CA LYS A 385 11.08 -16.32 21.42
C LYS A 385 10.28 -16.88 20.24
N LYS A 386 9.96 -16.02 19.29
CA LYS A 386 9.28 -16.40 18.04
C LYS A 386 10.29 -16.51 16.91
N ASP A 387 10.16 -17.55 16.14
CA ASP A 387 10.88 -17.70 14.89
C ASP A 387 10.04 -17.13 13.74
N VAL A 388 10.36 -15.91 13.35
CA VAL A 388 9.62 -15.16 12.34
C VAL A 388 10.45 -14.99 11.06
N PRO A 389 9.81 -14.71 9.92
CA PRO A 389 10.53 -14.34 8.72
C PRO A 389 11.40 -13.09 8.96
N LEU A 390 12.62 -13.13 8.43
CA LEU A 390 13.47 -11.95 8.36
C LEU A 390 13.24 -11.25 7.02
N PRO A 391 13.42 -9.92 6.94
CA PRO A 391 13.26 -9.16 5.70
C PRO A 391 14.47 -9.37 4.76
N VAL A 392 14.67 -10.62 4.38
CA VAL A 392 15.69 -11.09 3.41
C VAL A 392 14.97 -11.41 2.11
N TYR A 393 15.19 -10.60 1.09
CA TYR A 393 14.46 -10.65 -0.17
C TYR A 393 15.42 -10.69 -1.36
N ALA A 394 14.93 -11.16 -2.51
CA ALA A 394 15.67 -11.07 -3.76
C ALA A 394 15.20 -9.88 -4.57
N SER A 395 16.05 -8.86 -4.72
CA SER A 395 15.75 -7.63 -5.46
C SER A 395 15.73 -7.80 -6.97
N THR A 396 16.22 -8.94 -7.48
CA THR A 396 16.27 -9.25 -8.89
C THR A 396 15.60 -10.60 -9.18
N ARG A 397 15.39 -10.87 -10.47
CA ARG A 397 14.90 -12.18 -10.91
C ARG A 397 15.88 -13.29 -10.55
N LEU A 398 15.39 -14.49 -10.26
CA LEU A 398 16.18 -15.69 -10.27
C LEU A 398 16.62 -16.00 -11.70
N THR A 399 17.91 -16.21 -11.90
CA THR A 399 18.44 -16.79 -13.14
C THR A 399 18.86 -18.22 -12.88
N ALA A 400 18.51 -19.12 -13.79
CA ALA A 400 18.92 -20.51 -13.73
C ALA A 400 19.42 -20.95 -15.10
N SER A 401 20.51 -21.70 -15.11
CA SER A 401 21.08 -22.29 -16.33
C SER A 401 21.50 -23.73 -16.06
N GLU A 402 21.21 -24.60 -16.99
CA GLU A 402 21.69 -25.97 -17.01
C GLU A 402 23.03 -26.00 -17.75
N ILE A 403 23.98 -26.76 -17.22
CA ILE A 403 25.26 -27.04 -17.87
C ILE A 403 25.18 -28.40 -18.57
N ILE A 404 26.03 -28.63 -19.57
CA ILE A 404 26.02 -29.83 -20.44
C ILE A 404 26.10 -31.16 -19.67
N ASP A 405 26.65 -31.17 -18.47
CA ASP A 405 26.76 -32.34 -17.58
C ASP A 405 25.53 -32.57 -16.69
N GLY A 406 24.44 -31.79 -16.89
CA GLY A 406 23.20 -31.88 -16.11
C GLY A 406 23.25 -31.17 -14.77
N SER A 407 24.31 -30.45 -14.44
CA SER A 407 24.34 -29.59 -13.26
C SER A 407 23.67 -28.24 -13.53
N ILE A 408 23.07 -27.65 -12.50
CA ILE A 408 22.33 -26.39 -12.59
C ILE A 408 23.06 -25.32 -11.79
N THR A 409 23.09 -24.11 -12.32
CA THR A 409 23.53 -22.90 -11.61
C THR A 409 22.35 -21.99 -11.35
N LEU A 410 22.16 -21.58 -10.10
CA LEU A 410 21.23 -20.52 -9.70
C LEU A 410 21.98 -19.25 -9.34
N MET A 411 21.41 -18.09 -9.71
CA MET A 411 21.95 -16.78 -9.33
C MET A 411 20.83 -15.77 -9.05
N SER A 412 20.98 -14.99 -7.97
CA SER A 412 20.16 -13.80 -7.68
C SER A 412 20.91 -12.83 -6.78
N PHE A 413 20.41 -11.59 -6.68
CA PHE A 413 20.84 -10.63 -5.66
C PHE A 413 19.90 -10.76 -4.47
N VAL A 414 20.47 -10.90 -3.28
CA VAL A 414 19.74 -11.05 -2.03
C VAL A 414 20.07 -9.88 -1.11
N ASP A 415 19.04 -9.19 -0.66
CA ASP A 415 19.11 -8.00 0.16
C ASP A 415 18.70 -8.30 1.60
N ASN A 416 19.38 -7.67 2.54
CA ASN A 416 18.96 -7.59 3.93
C ASN A 416 18.35 -6.20 4.19
N LEU A 417 17.07 -6.15 4.52
CA LEU A 417 16.33 -4.92 4.83
C LEU A 417 16.16 -4.72 6.36
N ASP A 418 16.67 -5.61 7.20
CA ASP A 418 16.75 -5.38 8.65
C ASP A 418 17.92 -4.43 8.96
N THR A 419 17.87 -3.74 10.10
CA THR A 419 18.98 -2.95 10.62
C THR A 419 20.09 -3.80 11.22
N GLU A 420 19.80 -5.04 11.57
CA GLU A 420 20.77 -5.99 12.09
C GLU A 420 21.42 -6.80 10.96
N ILE A 421 22.66 -7.24 11.17
CA ILE A 421 23.37 -8.09 10.22
C ILE A 421 22.65 -9.43 10.10
N PHE A 422 22.31 -9.83 8.88
CA PHE A 422 21.88 -11.20 8.63
C PHE A 422 23.09 -12.14 8.62
N ASN A 423 23.14 -13.04 9.58
CA ASN A 423 24.08 -14.13 9.61
C ASN A 423 23.32 -15.45 9.45
N GLY A 424 23.62 -16.20 8.41
CA GLY A 424 22.87 -17.41 8.11
C GLY A 424 23.42 -18.19 6.93
N THR A 425 22.55 -19.02 6.39
CA THR A 425 22.83 -19.89 5.26
C THR A 425 21.80 -19.61 4.18
N ILE A 426 22.24 -19.50 2.94
CA ILE A 426 21.36 -19.50 1.76
C ILE A 426 21.55 -20.83 1.04
N GLY A 427 20.45 -21.49 0.69
CA GLY A 427 20.42 -22.80 0.06
C GLY A 427 19.65 -22.80 -1.26
N ALA A 428 20.10 -23.62 -2.21
CA ALA A 428 19.28 -24.08 -3.33
C ALA A 428 18.41 -25.22 -2.83
N VAL A 429 17.11 -25.08 -2.91
CA VAL A 429 16.13 -26.05 -2.41
C VAL A 429 15.21 -26.53 -3.52
N ILE A 430 14.86 -27.82 -3.48
CA ILE A 430 13.79 -28.37 -4.27
C ILE A 430 12.51 -28.41 -3.45
N THR A 431 11.41 -27.96 -4.04
CA THR A 431 10.11 -27.86 -3.36
C THR A 431 9.00 -28.50 -4.21
N THR A 432 7.89 -28.80 -3.56
CA THR A 432 6.61 -29.05 -4.28
C THR A 432 6.11 -27.77 -4.98
N PRO A 433 5.13 -27.87 -5.89
CA PRO A 433 4.49 -26.70 -6.48
C PRO A 433 3.89 -25.74 -5.45
N GLU A 434 3.48 -26.25 -4.26
CA GLU A 434 2.89 -25.52 -3.14
C GLU A 434 3.95 -24.90 -2.20
N ASN A 435 5.24 -24.94 -2.59
CA ASN A 435 6.38 -24.39 -1.86
C ASN A 435 6.77 -25.15 -0.57
N GLU A 436 6.39 -26.44 -0.43
CA GLU A 436 6.92 -27.29 0.63
C GLU A 436 8.35 -27.70 0.28
N ILE A 437 9.31 -27.35 1.13
CA ILE A 437 10.74 -27.70 0.93
C ILE A 437 10.93 -29.18 1.17
N LEU A 438 11.34 -29.90 0.12
CA LEU A 438 11.61 -31.33 0.18
C LEU A 438 13.04 -31.61 0.56
N GLN A 439 13.99 -30.85 0.00
CA GLN A 439 15.41 -31.05 0.25
C GLN A 439 16.22 -29.78 -0.04
N VAL A 440 17.25 -29.56 0.76
CA VAL A 440 18.33 -28.61 0.48
C VAL A 440 19.39 -29.34 -0.34
N LEU A 441 19.64 -28.89 -1.56
CA LEU A 441 20.56 -29.53 -2.51
C LEU A 441 21.99 -29.02 -2.34
N LYS A 442 22.11 -27.73 -2.05
CA LYS A 442 23.38 -27.04 -1.84
C LYS A 442 23.16 -25.83 -0.98
N ASP A 443 24.12 -25.45 -0.17
CA ASP A 443 24.05 -24.26 0.66
C ASP A 443 25.41 -23.56 0.80
N ILE A 444 25.35 -22.28 1.17
CA ILE A 444 26.51 -21.45 1.48
C ILE A 444 26.21 -20.58 2.72
N SER A 445 27.18 -20.41 3.57
CA SER A 445 27.08 -19.43 4.67
C SER A 445 27.28 -18.03 4.13
N VAL A 446 26.46 -17.11 4.61
CA VAL A 446 26.50 -15.69 4.22
C VAL A 446 26.40 -14.79 5.43
N SER A 447 27.00 -13.61 5.31
CA SER A 447 26.80 -12.46 6.21
C SER A 447 26.44 -11.27 5.36
N ILE A 448 25.27 -10.66 5.60
CA ILE A 448 24.77 -9.51 4.84
C ILE A 448 24.55 -8.38 5.83
N GLU A 449 25.28 -7.28 5.66
CA GLU A 449 25.16 -6.09 6.50
C GLU A 449 23.70 -5.60 6.55
N GLY A 450 23.34 -4.96 7.65
CA GLY A 450 22.02 -4.40 7.83
C GLY A 450 21.80 -3.09 7.07
N PHE A 451 20.55 -2.66 7.02
CA PHE A 451 20.17 -1.35 6.50
C PHE A 451 20.81 -0.24 7.31
N ALA A 452 21.59 0.61 6.67
CA ALA A 452 22.24 1.75 7.28
C ALA A 452 22.41 2.90 6.27
N ASN A 453 22.39 4.14 6.76
CA ASN A 453 22.60 5.35 5.94
C ASN A 453 21.66 5.43 4.71
N GLY A 454 20.42 4.97 4.86
CA GLY A 454 19.42 4.98 3.80
C GLY A 454 19.62 3.94 2.71
N ARG A 455 20.40 2.88 2.95
CA ARG A 455 20.71 1.84 1.97
C ARG A 455 20.62 0.44 2.59
N SER A 456 20.00 -0.47 1.88
CA SER A 456 20.12 -1.91 2.13
C SER A 456 21.45 -2.43 1.61
N SER A 457 21.92 -3.51 2.21
CA SER A 457 23.09 -4.24 1.72
C SER A 457 22.65 -5.47 0.93
N SER A 458 23.36 -5.74 -0.15
CA SER A 458 23.06 -6.82 -1.08
C SER A 458 24.28 -7.72 -1.27
N VAL A 459 24.02 -9.00 -1.47
CA VAL A 459 25.04 -9.97 -1.92
C VAL A 459 24.58 -10.66 -3.19
N VAL A 460 25.52 -10.96 -4.07
CA VAL A 460 25.26 -11.84 -5.21
C VAL A 460 25.40 -13.29 -4.75
N VAL A 461 24.29 -14.00 -4.76
CA VAL A 461 24.27 -15.44 -4.48
C VAL A 461 24.39 -16.18 -5.80
N THR A 462 25.45 -16.98 -5.93
CA THR A 462 25.66 -17.88 -7.08
C THR A 462 25.90 -19.29 -6.56
N MET A 463 24.98 -20.19 -6.85
CA MET A 463 25.10 -21.61 -6.50
C MET A 463 25.30 -22.42 -7.77
N ARG A 464 26.46 -23.04 -7.90
CA ARG A 464 26.86 -23.87 -9.05
C ARG A 464 26.76 -25.34 -8.68
N ASP A 465 26.82 -26.21 -9.70
CA ASP A 465 26.90 -27.66 -9.55
C ASP A 465 25.75 -28.23 -8.70
N ILE A 466 24.54 -27.71 -8.88
CA ILE A 466 23.33 -28.23 -8.25
C ILE A 466 22.87 -29.42 -9.07
N VAL A 467 22.76 -30.58 -8.42
CA VAL A 467 22.27 -31.83 -9.05
C VAL A 467 20.89 -32.15 -8.48
N ILE A 468 19.94 -32.43 -9.36
CA ILE A 468 18.61 -32.85 -8.94
C ILE A 468 18.68 -34.27 -8.39
N PRO A 469 18.15 -34.56 -7.20
CA PRO A 469 18.24 -35.87 -6.58
C PRO A 469 17.47 -36.92 -7.38
N GLU A 470 18.01 -38.13 -7.41
CA GLU A 470 17.29 -39.30 -7.92
C GLU A 470 16.14 -39.71 -7.00
N GLY A 471 15.15 -40.42 -7.54
CA GLY A 471 14.05 -40.97 -6.75
C GLY A 471 12.90 -40.02 -6.43
N LEU A 472 12.91 -38.83 -7.01
CA LEU A 472 11.71 -37.97 -7.02
C LEU A 472 10.59 -38.67 -7.80
N LYS A 473 9.35 -38.55 -7.31
CA LYS A 473 8.17 -39.05 -8.04
C LYS A 473 7.92 -38.24 -9.30
N ASP A 474 7.25 -38.85 -10.27
CA ASP A 474 6.80 -38.12 -11.46
C ASP A 474 5.92 -36.92 -11.06
N GLY A 475 6.20 -35.76 -11.61
CA GLY A 475 5.52 -34.52 -11.29
C GLY A 475 6.38 -33.26 -11.53
N ASN A 476 5.83 -32.11 -11.18
CA ASN A 476 6.51 -30.82 -11.26
C ASN A 476 7.07 -30.43 -9.91
N TYR A 477 8.24 -29.81 -9.94
CA TYR A 477 8.97 -29.31 -8.77
C TYR A 477 9.53 -27.91 -9.05
N LYS A 478 9.71 -27.14 -8.00
CA LYS A 478 10.39 -25.84 -8.08
C LYS A 478 11.80 -25.95 -7.50
N LEU A 479 12.76 -25.39 -8.21
CA LEU A 479 14.12 -25.19 -7.71
C LEU A 479 14.30 -23.70 -7.41
N CYS A 480 14.44 -23.33 -6.14
CA CYS A 480 14.47 -21.95 -5.64
C CYS A 480 15.61 -21.72 -4.65
N LEU A 481 15.79 -20.46 -4.27
CA LEU A 481 16.65 -20.06 -3.16
C LEU A 481 15.83 -19.99 -1.88
N ALA A 482 16.42 -20.46 -0.79
CA ALA A 482 15.87 -20.34 0.57
C ALA A 482 16.97 -19.87 1.52
N TYR A 483 16.58 -19.28 2.65
CA TYR A 483 17.51 -18.89 3.71
C TYR A 483 17.15 -19.56 5.04
N LYS A 484 18.15 -19.68 5.88
CA LYS A 484 18.02 -20.05 7.29
C LYS A 484 18.97 -19.18 8.11
N SER A 485 18.46 -18.46 9.10
CA SER A 485 19.33 -17.69 10.00
C SER A 485 20.07 -18.61 10.97
N ASN A 486 21.21 -18.17 11.51
CA ASN A 486 21.95 -18.92 12.53
C ASN A 486 21.17 -19.10 13.85
N GLN A 487 20.04 -18.40 14.00
CA GLN A 487 19.20 -18.48 15.19
C GLN A 487 17.93 -19.32 14.98
N SER A 488 17.75 -19.90 13.79
CA SER A 488 16.58 -20.68 13.37
C SER A 488 17.01 -22.01 12.75
N GLU A 489 16.19 -23.04 12.93
CA GLU A 489 16.32 -24.30 12.19
C GLU A 489 15.39 -24.35 10.96
N ILE A 490 14.56 -23.31 10.75
CA ILE A 490 13.56 -23.28 9.70
C ILE A 490 14.14 -22.65 8.43
N TRP A 491 14.09 -23.39 7.34
CA TRP A 491 14.34 -22.86 6.00
C TRP A 491 13.13 -22.10 5.48
N ARG A 492 13.37 -20.93 4.90
CA ARG A 492 12.34 -20.07 4.30
C ARG A 492 12.72 -19.71 2.89
N ILE A 493 11.80 -19.89 1.95
CA ILE A 493 12.01 -19.51 0.55
C ILE A 493 12.24 -18.00 0.49
N ILE A 494 13.28 -17.58 -0.23
CA ILE A 494 13.56 -16.18 -0.50
C ILE A 494 12.53 -15.68 -1.51
N ARG A 495 11.75 -14.68 -1.09
CA ARG A 495 10.76 -14.06 -1.96
C ARG A 495 11.46 -13.15 -2.97
N HIS A 496 11.06 -13.26 -4.21
CA HIS A 496 11.42 -12.34 -5.29
C HIS A 496 10.31 -11.32 -5.49
N GLY A 497 10.63 -10.19 -6.08
CA GLY A 497 9.60 -9.23 -6.49
C GLY A 497 8.56 -9.91 -7.38
N THR A 498 7.28 -9.64 -7.14
CA THR A 498 6.13 -10.34 -7.77
C THR A 498 6.15 -10.35 -9.31
N GLY A 499 6.97 -9.50 -9.92
CA GLY A 499 7.18 -9.47 -11.38
C GLY A 499 8.35 -10.30 -11.89
N TYR A 500 9.09 -10.97 -11.03
CA TYR A 500 10.30 -11.69 -11.41
C TYR A 500 10.16 -13.20 -11.28
N PRO A 501 10.85 -13.98 -12.12
CA PRO A 501 11.04 -15.39 -11.86
C PRO A 501 11.64 -15.61 -10.47
N ASP A 502 11.03 -16.48 -9.70
CA ASP A 502 11.42 -16.85 -8.34
C ASP A 502 11.86 -18.31 -8.22
N HIS A 503 11.65 -19.11 -9.28
CA HIS A 503 12.06 -20.51 -9.35
C HIS A 503 12.40 -20.95 -10.77
N ALA A 504 13.12 -22.07 -10.87
CA ALA A 504 13.24 -22.85 -12.09
C ALA A 504 12.32 -24.09 -11.98
N LEU A 505 11.65 -24.42 -13.06
CA LEU A 505 10.79 -25.60 -13.15
C LEU A 505 11.61 -26.85 -13.45
N ILE A 506 11.42 -27.87 -12.64
CA ILE A 506 11.92 -29.22 -12.82
C ILE A 506 10.70 -30.13 -13.04
N THR A 507 10.68 -30.88 -14.14
CA THR A 507 9.65 -31.89 -14.38
C THR A 507 10.31 -33.27 -14.29
N VAL A 508 9.70 -34.18 -13.55
CA VAL A 508 10.14 -35.59 -13.46
C VAL A 508 9.15 -36.45 -14.21
N GLU A 509 9.64 -37.19 -15.21
CA GLU A 509 8.84 -38.12 -16.02
C GLU A 509 9.56 -39.46 -16.12
N ASN A 510 8.89 -40.56 -15.78
CA ASN A 510 9.46 -41.91 -15.72
C ASN A 510 10.76 -41.98 -14.89
N GLY A 511 10.80 -41.23 -13.77
CA GLY A 511 11.96 -41.13 -12.89
C GLY A 511 13.12 -40.29 -13.42
N ALA A 512 13.01 -39.69 -14.59
CA ALA A 512 14.02 -38.80 -15.15
C ALA A 512 13.68 -37.34 -14.95
N ALA A 513 14.57 -36.58 -14.30
CA ALA A 513 14.39 -35.14 -14.10
C ALA A 513 14.79 -34.35 -15.36
N GLN A 514 13.99 -33.36 -15.70
CA GLN A 514 14.20 -32.44 -16.83
C GLN A 514 14.16 -31.01 -16.33
N PHE A 515 15.19 -30.24 -16.62
CA PHE A 515 15.23 -28.80 -16.38
C PHE A 515 14.42 -28.06 -17.47
N LYS A 516 13.46 -27.24 -17.06
CA LYS A 516 12.59 -26.47 -17.96
C LYS A 516 12.90 -24.97 -17.99
N GLY A 517 13.91 -24.53 -17.23
CA GLY A 517 14.27 -23.12 -17.09
C GLY A 517 13.48 -22.35 -16.05
N THR A 518 13.75 -21.06 -15.93
CA THR A 518 13.02 -20.18 -15.02
C THR A 518 11.64 -19.82 -15.59
N ILE A 519 10.65 -19.85 -14.73
CA ILE A 519 9.29 -19.46 -15.08
C ILE A 519 9.07 -18.00 -14.67
N SER A 520 8.81 -17.15 -15.66
CA SER A 520 8.36 -15.78 -15.38
C SER A 520 6.91 -15.82 -14.95
N PRO A 521 6.57 -15.14 -13.84
CA PRO A 521 5.16 -14.97 -13.48
C PRO A 521 4.41 -14.38 -14.67
N GLU A 522 3.29 -14.98 -15.01
CA GLU A 522 2.47 -14.50 -16.13
C GLU A 522 1.89 -13.14 -15.77
N LEU A 523 2.19 -12.14 -16.58
CA LEU A 523 1.50 -10.87 -16.54
C LEU A 523 0.38 -10.92 -17.57
N ARG A 524 -0.86 -11.02 -17.11
CA ARG A 524 -2.04 -10.98 -17.97
C ARG A 524 -2.57 -9.57 -18.01
N ILE A 525 -2.36 -8.92 -19.14
CA ILE A 525 -2.93 -7.61 -19.42
C ILE A 525 -3.85 -7.76 -20.61
N SER A 526 -5.10 -7.37 -20.46
CA SER A 526 -6.05 -7.25 -21.54
C SER A 526 -6.22 -5.80 -21.97
N LEU A 527 -6.31 -5.57 -23.26
CA LEU A 527 -6.71 -4.30 -23.82
C LEU A 527 -8.24 -4.24 -23.77
N LEU A 528 -8.80 -3.35 -22.98
CA LEU A 528 -10.24 -3.25 -22.80
C LEU A 528 -10.95 -2.58 -23.96
N GLU A 529 -10.25 -1.72 -24.71
CA GLU A 529 -10.83 -0.94 -25.80
C GLU A 529 -9.86 -0.71 -26.94
N LYS A 530 -10.38 -0.29 -28.09
CA LYS A 530 -9.52 0.22 -29.17
C LYS A 530 -8.80 1.47 -28.67
N ILE A 531 -7.51 1.56 -29.00
CA ILE A 531 -6.73 2.76 -28.76
C ILE A 531 -7.44 3.95 -29.41
N THR A 532 -7.77 4.96 -28.64
CA THR A 532 -8.38 6.19 -29.12
C THR A 532 -7.34 7.30 -29.20
N THR A 533 -7.56 8.23 -30.11
CA THR A 533 -6.69 9.39 -30.29
C THR A 533 -7.52 10.65 -30.20
N LYS A 534 -6.98 11.66 -29.51
CA LYS A 534 -7.55 13.02 -29.46
C LYS A 534 -6.47 14.00 -29.91
N GLY A 535 -6.83 14.88 -30.84
CA GLY A 535 -5.90 15.86 -31.43
C GLY A 535 -5.52 15.50 -32.87
N ASP A 536 -4.64 16.28 -33.43
CA ASP A 536 -4.28 16.20 -34.86
C ASP A 536 -2.97 15.40 -35.02
N LEU A 537 -3.06 14.30 -35.75
CA LEU A 537 -1.93 13.44 -36.11
C LEU A 537 -1.19 14.02 -37.34
N TYR A 538 -0.52 15.15 -37.17
CA TYR A 538 0.34 15.71 -38.23
C TYR A 538 1.70 16.13 -37.66
N ALA A 539 2.68 16.34 -38.52
CA ALA A 539 4.02 16.78 -38.13
C ALA A 539 3.92 18.06 -37.29
N SER A 540 4.49 18.06 -36.09
CA SER A 540 4.43 19.14 -35.07
C SER A 540 3.06 19.33 -34.41
N GLY A 541 2.08 18.45 -34.62
CA GLY A 541 0.83 18.42 -33.86
C GLY A 541 1.00 17.68 -32.53
N ASN A 542 0.13 18.01 -31.57
CA ASN A 542 0.02 17.25 -30.32
C ASN A 542 -1.18 16.32 -30.40
N ALA A 543 -0.96 15.03 -30.14
CA ALA A 543 -2.03 14.05 -30.05
C ALA A 543 -1.92 13.30 -28.72
N VAL A 544 -3.06 13.06 -28.11
CA VAL A 544 -3.19 12.24 -26.92
C VAL A 544 -3.69 10.87 -27.37
N PHE A 545 -2.99 9.82 -26.96
CA PHE A 545 -3.39 8.43 -27.16
C PHE A 545 -3.90 7.89 -25.85
N ARG A 546 -5.11 7.36 -25.85
CA ARG A 546 -5.69 6.71 -24.69
C ARG A 546 -5.67 5.21 -24.90
N ILE A 547 -5.09 4.51 -23.91
CA ILE A 547 -5.00 3.07 -23.88
C ILE A 547 -5.57 2.61 -22.55
N LYS A 548 -6.59 1.77 -22.60
CA LYS A 548 -7.18 1.19 -21.41
C LYS A 548 -6.76 -0.26 -21.29
N LEU A 549 -6.09 -0.57 -20.20
CA LEU A 549 -5.55 -1.88 -19.90
C LEU A 549 -6.15 -2.39 -18.58
N ARG A 550 -6.41 -3.69 -18.52
CA ARG A 550 -6.75 -4.39 -17.29
C ARG A 550 -5.61 -5.33 -16.92
N ASN A 551 -5.17 -5.28 -15.68
CA ASN A 551 -4.28 -6.29 -15.11
C ASN A 551 -5.12 -7.43 -14.54
N GLU A 552 -5.11 -8.57 -15.22
CA GLU A 552 -5.81 -9.80 -14.80
C GLU A 552 -4.92 -10.72 -13.95
N SER A 553 -3.75 -10.23 -13.51
CA SER A 553 -2.83 -10.98 -12.66
C SER A 553 -3.10 -10.67 -11.19
N ASP A 554 -2.90 -11.65 -10.30
CA ASP A 554 -2.95 -11.45 -8.85
C ASP A 554 -1.70 -10.71 -8.30
N ASN A 555 -1.25 -9.66 -8.99
CA ASN A 555 -0.05 -8.92 -8.60
C ASN A 555 -0.07 -7.49 -9.15
N ALA A 556 0.15 -6.52 -8.28
CA ALA A 556 0.47 -5.16 -8.71
C ALA A 556 1.89 -5.10 -9.27
N ARG A 557 2.09 -4.42 -10.38
CA ARG A 557 3.40 -4.30 -11.03
C ARG A 557 3.62 -2.95 -11.65
N LEU A 558 4.79 -2.39 -11.40
CA LEU A 558 5.28 -1.28 -12.21
C LEU A 558 5.81 -1.84 -13.54
N LYS A 559 5.19 -1.44 -14.64
CA LYS A 559 5.60 -1.84 -15.99
C LYS A 559 5.86 -0.61 -16.84
N LYS A 560 6.87 -0.75 -17.70
CA LYS A 560 7.13 0.21 -18.75
C LYS A 560 6.33 -0.20 -19.97
N ILE A 561 5.40 0.64 -20.40
CA ILE A 561 4.61 0.42 -21.60
C ILE A 561 5.26 1.21 -22.73
N ALA A 562 5.57 0.52 -23.82
CA ALA A 562 6.09 1.16 -25.02
C ALA A 562 4.98 1.25 -26.08
N ILE A 563 4.70 2.45 -26.53
CA ILE A 563 3.77 2.69 -27.63
C ILE A 563 4.61 2.88 -28.90
N HIS A 564 4.42 2.01 -29.88
CA HIS A 564 5.11 2.07 -31.15
C HIS A 564 4.18 2.59 -32.23
N PHE A 565 4.57 3.68 -32.87
CA PHE A 565 3.86 4.28 -34.00
C PHE A 565 4.60 3.91 -35.27
N GLN A 566 3.90 3.38 -36.25
CA GLN A 566 4.44 3.07 -37.56
C GLN A 566 3.59 3.74 -38.62
N SER A 567 4.25 4.40 -39.58
CA SER A 567 3.56 4.98 -40.72
C SER A 567 3.01 3.86 -41.63
N VAL A 568 1.75 3.95 -42.00
CA VAL A 568 1.13 3.04 -42.94
C VAL A 568 1.63 3.31 -44.38
N ALA A 569 1.96 4.58 -44.66
CA ALA A 569 2.45 4.99 -45.97
C ALA A 569 3.95 4.71 -46.18
N ASP A 570 4.71 4.72 -45.09
CA ASP A 570 6.14 4.40 -45.10
C ASP A 570 6.48 3.58 -43.82
N PRO A 571 6.53 2.25 -43.96
CA PRO A 571 6.79 1.37 -42.82
C PRO A 571 8.16 1.53 -42.18
N ASP A 572 9.11 2.17 -42.85
CA ASP A 572 10.45 2.47 -42.29
C ASP A 572 10.43 3.70 -41.37
N VAL A 573 9.35 4.48 -41.43
CA VAL A 573 9.15 5.62 -40.51
C VAL A 573 8.37 5.17 -39.29
N SER A 574 9.05 5.08 -38.17
CA SER A 574 8.45 4.73 -36.89
C SER A 574 8.93 5.65 -35.76
N ALA A 575 8.09 5.86 -34.77
CA ALA A 575 8.42 6.52 -33.51
C ALA A 575 7.86 5.71 -32.36
N TYR A 576 8.51 5.78 -31.21
CA TYR A 576 7.98 5.14 -30.02
C TYR A 576 8.04 6.10 -28.82
N SER A 577 7.08 5.97 -27.94
CA SER A 577 7.07 6.59 -26.62
C SER A 577 6.97 5.52 -25.56
N THR A 578 7.53 5.79 -24.40
CA THR A 578 7.45 4.87 -23.26
C THR A 578 6.85 5.59 -22.07
N ALA A 579 5.86 4.99 -21.44
CA ALA A 579 5.33 5.39 -20.17
C ALA A 579 5.58 4.31 -19.11
N SER A 580 5.77 4.72 -17.87
CA SER A 580 5.82 3.80 -16.73
C SER A 580 4.51 3.95 -15.97
N ALA A 581 3.84 2.84 -15.72
CA ALA A 581 2.62 2.79 -14.95
C ALA A 581 2.69 1.67 -13.92
N LEU A 582 2.15 1.92 -12.75
CA LEU A 582 1.86 0.87 -11.76
C LEU A 582 0.50 0.29 -12.12
N VAL A 583 0.49 -0.97 -12.51
CA VAL A 583 -0.74 -1.66 -12.94
C VAL A 583 -1.18 -2.57 -11.80
N TYR A 584 -2.27 -2.19 -11.13
CA TYR A 584 -2.88 -2.98 -10.06
C TYR A 584 -3.77 -4.09 -10.63
N GLU A 585 -4.04 -5.08 -9.77
CA GLU A 585 -5.09 -6.06 -10.04
C GLU A 585 -6.43 -5.33 -10.17
N GLU A 586 -7.17 -5.62 -11.23
CA GLU A 586 -8.50 -5.05 -11.52
C GLU A 586 -8.58 -3.52 -11.59
N SER A 587 -7.46 -2.81 -11.66
CA SER A 587 -7.49 -1.37 -11.91
C SER A 587 -7.54 -1.09 -13.40
N ASP A 588 -8.49 -0.26 -13.80
CA ASP A 588 -8.54 0.35 -15.12
C ASP A 588 -7.70 1.63 -15.04
N GLU A 589 -6.44 1.59 -15.45
CA GLU A 589 -5.61 2.79 -15.53
C GLU A 589 -5.62 3.39 -16.93
N GLU A 590 -5.85 4.70 -16.99
CA GLU A 590 -5.71 5.49 -18.19
C GLU A 590 -4.29 6.05 -18.27
N LEU A 591 -3.56 5.72 -19.34
CA LEU A 591 -2.24 6.28 -19.62
C LEU A 591 -2.39 7.41 -20.64
N GLU A 592 -2.11 8.66 -20.24
CA GLU A 592 -2.02 9.82 -21.12
C GLU A 592 -0.63 10.04 -21.71
#